data_35d1e93da03951841e31ac36e4db41f7
#
_entry.id   35d1e93da03951841e31ac36e4db41f7
#
_cell.length_a   1.000
_cell.length_b   1.000
_cell.length_c   1.000
_cell.angle_alpha   90.00
_cell.angle_beta   90.00
_cell.angle_gamma   90.00
#
_symmetry.space_group_name_H-M   'P 1'
#
loop_
_entity.id
_entity.type
_entity.pdbx_description
1 polymer ?
#
loop_
_entity_poly.entity_id
_entity_poly.type
_entity_poly.pdbx_seq_one_letter_code
_entity_poly.pdbx_strand_id
1 'polypeptide(L)'
;MRVKIKLIGIGLGNPKHITAEAIDALRLCDLIIIGDKKETKSELANLKREITLAQIDSEKTEISSFSFPERKVSEPFYKDAVLDWHSDIANLWVDIILKFLKKNFNKETIIGIPVWGDPSLYDSTLRIGEKVRKKIENSSLQMISGISSPHVLASSFGIPFNKIGEPVMITTGRKLRENGWPKGVSTIFVMLDGDCSFANLDEPNLYIWWGAYLGLDRETLLEGKLEDTKNNIIELRQKLRKKFGWIMDIYKIQQITDKEI
;
A
#
# COMPACT_ATOMS: atom_id res chain seq x y z
N MET A 1 -16.24 -12.55 25.57
CA MET A 1 -14.97 -12.57 24.81
C MET A 1 -14.88 -11.26 24.04
N ARG A 2 -13.74 -10.56 24.07
CA ARG A 2 -13.51 -9.31 23.33
C ARG A 2 -12.55 -9.60 22.16
N VAL A 3 -12.84 -9.08 20.98
CA VAL A 3 -11.97 -9.22 19.82
C VAL A 3 -11.40 -7.85 19.43
N LYS A 4 -10.09 -7.74 19.34
CA LYS A 4 -9.40 -6.54 18.86
C LYS A 4 -8.79 -6.81 17.48
N ILE A 5 -9.28 -6.14 16.46
CA ILE A 5 -8.75 -6.23 15.10
C ILE A 5 -7.77 -5.07 14.90
N LYS A 6 -6.52 -5.37 14.57
CA LYS A 6 -5.47 -4.38 14.32
C LYS A 6 -5.06 -4.42 12.86
N LEU A 7 -5.20 -3.30 12.16
CA LEU A 7 -4.66 -3.09 10.82
C LEU A 7 -3.26 -2.50 10.99
N ILE A 8 -2.23 -3.24 10.63
CA ILE A 8 -0.86 -2.91 11.02
C ILE A 8 -0.04 -2.54 9.78
N GLY A 9 0.34 -1.27 9.65
CA GLY A 9 1.22 -0.80 8.59
C GLY A 9 2.63 -1.36 8.74
N ILE A 10 3.10 -2.09 7.72
CA ILE A 10 4.41 -2.77 7.76
C ILE A 10 5.47 -2.14 6.85
N GLY A 11 5.21 -0.92 6.33
CA GLY A 11 6.13 -0.27 5.40
C GLY A 11 6.16 -0.94 4.03
N LEU A 12 7.26 -0.79 3.31
CA LEU A 12 7.38 -1.15 1.88
C LEU A 12 8.28 -2.37 1.61
N GLY A 13 8.54 -3.19 2.61
CA GLY A 13 9.35 -4.39 2.42
C GLY A 13 10.72 -4.34 3.08
N ASN A 14 11.23 -3.17 3.43
CA ASN A 14 12.42 -3.05 4.27
C ASN A 14 12.03 -3.27 5.75
N PRO A 15 12.62 -4.24 6.46
CA PRO A 15 12.35 -4.46 7.88
C PRO A 15 12.58 -3.22 8.76
N LYS A 16 13.49 -2.33 8.35
CA LYS A 16 13.76 -1.05 9.04
C LYS A 16 12.65 -0.01 8.87
N HIS A 17 11.70 -0.22 7.96
CA HIS A 17 10.54 0.64 7.75
C HIS A 17 9.33 0.26 8.62
N ILE A 18 9.44 -0.80 9.42
CA ILE A 18 8.41 -1.16 10.38
C ILE A 18 8.57 -0.26 11.61
N THR A 19 7.49 0.40 12.02
CA THR A 19 7.52 1.22 13.23
C THR A 19 7.60 0.36 14.49
N ALA A 20 8.17 0.88 15.56
CA ALA A 20 8.20 0.17 16.85
C ALA A 20 6.79 -0.22 17.33
N GLU A 21 5.80 0.67 17.15
CA GLU A 21 4.40 0.39 17.48
C GLU A 21 3.84 -0.80 16.66
N ALA A 22 4.19 -0.88 15.36
CA ALA A 22 3.76 -1.98 14.50
C ALA A 22 4.40 -3.31 14.93
N ILE A 23 5.68 -3.31 15.32
CA ILE A 23 6.37 -4.49 15.86
C ILE A 23 5.67 -4.98 17.14
N ASP A 24 5.43 -4.07 18.09
CA ASP A 24 4.75 -4.41 19.35
C ASP A 24 3.33 -4.91 19.09
N ALA A 25 2.62 -4.28 18.15
CA ALA A 25 1.29 -4.72 17.77
C ALA A 25 1.27 -6.13 17.15
N LEU A 26 2.26 -6.48 16.31
CA LEU A 26 2.41 -7.82 15.72
C LEU A 26 2.69 -8.88 16.79
N ARG A 27 3.59 -8.57 17.73
CA ARG A 27 3.98 -9.48 18.83
C ARG A 27 2.84 -9.81 19.79
N LEU A 28 1.85 -8.93 19.87
CA LEU A 28 0.68 -9.12 20.74
C LEU A 28 -0.47 -9.86 20.05
N CYS A 29 -0.35 -10.21 18.77
CA CYS A 29 -1.41 -10.90 18.05
C CYS A 29 -1.49 -12.38 18.43
N ASP A 30 -2.71 -12.85 18.70
CA ASP A 30 -3.02 -14.29 18.83
C ASP A 30 -3.20 -14.94 17.46
N LEU A 31 -3.74 -14.18 16.50
CA LEU A 31 -3.94 -14.59 15.11
C LEU A 31 -3.50 -13.48 14.15
N ILE A 32 -2.76 -13.84 13.11
CA ILE A 32 -2.45 -12.95 11.98
C ILE A 32 -3.08 -13.51 10.71
N ILE A 33 -3.80 -12.65 9.98
CA ILE A 33 -4.46 -13.02 8.72
C ILE A 33 -3.71 -12.36 7.56
N ILE A 34 -3.20 -13.19 6.63
CA ILE A 34 -2.42 -12.74 5.47
C ILE A 34 -3.14 -13.17 4.19
N GLY A 35 -3.39 -12.23 3.30
CA GLY A 35 -3.95 -12.53 1.98
C GLY A 35 -2.88 -13.01 1.00
N ASP A 36 -3.10 -14.18 0.40
CA ASP A 36 -2.27 -14.75 -0.65
C ASP A 36 -2.83 -14.38 -2.02
N LYS A 37 -2.01 -13.85 -2.90
CA LYS A 37 -2.37 -13.64 -4.31
C LYS A 37 -1.89 -14.82 -5.15
N LYS A 38 -2.72 -15.23 -6.14
CA LYS A 38 -2.39 -16.27 -7.12
C LYS A 38 -1.01 -16.01 -7.75
N GLU A 39 -0.34 -17.05 -8.13
CA GLU A 39 1.05 -17.29 -8.59
C GLU A 39 1.88 -16.11 -9.15
N THR A 40 1.30 -15.17 -9.89
CA THR A 40 2.02 -14.05 -10.54
C THR A 40 2.46 -12.93 -9.59
N LYS A 41 2.02 -12.93 -8.32
CA LYS A 41 2.40 -11.98 -7.27
C LYS A 41 2.80 -12.67 -5.96
N SER A 42 3.21 -13.92 -6.04
CA SER A 42 3.63 -14.73 -4.89
C SER A 42 4.80 -14.08 -4.13
N GLU A 43 5.75 -13.46 -4.84
CA GLU A 43 6.91 -12.82 -4.23
C GLU A 43 6.53 -11.71 -3.25
N LEU A 44 5.57 -10.83 -3.61
CA LEU A 44 5.12 -9.76 -2.72
C LEU A 44 4.36 -10.30 -1.49
N ALA A 45 3.57 -11.36 -1.68
CA ALA A 45 2.88 -12.05 -0.59
C ALA A 45 3.87 -12.75 0.34
N ASN A 46 4.87 -13.42 -0.24
CA ASN A 46 5.95 -14.08 0.51
C ASN A 46 6.76 -13.06 1.32
N LEU A 47 7.14 -11.94 0.71
CA LEU A 47 7.87 -10.87 1.40
C LEU A 47 7.05 -10.31 2.59
N LYS A 48 5.75 -10.08 2.40
CA LYS A 48 4.85 -9.68 3.50
C LYS A 48 4.87 -10.72 4.63
N ARG A 49 4.78 -12.00 4.27
CA ARG A 49 4.80 -13.10 5.22
C ARG A 49 6.14 -13.18 5.97
N GLU A 50 7.26 -13.13 5.26
CA GLU A 50 8.62 -13.15 5.83
C GLU A 50 8.84 -12.01 6.81
N ILE A 51 8.50 -10.78 6.42
CA ILE A 51 8.64 -9.59 7.27
C ILE A 51 7.78 -9.76 8.54
N THR A 52 6.55 -10.25 8.40
CA THR A 52 5.66 -10.45 9.54
C THR A 52 6.19 -11.55 10.47
N LEU A 53 6.62 -12.68 9.90
CA LEU A 53 7.19 -13.81 10.66
C LEU A 53 8.43 -13.41 11.45
N ALA A 54 9.28 -12.55 10.90
CA ALA A 54 10.48 -12.09 11.59
C ALA A 54 10.19 -11.25 12.85
N GLN A 55 8.95 -10.78 13.05
CA GLN A 55 8.56 -9.92 14.17
C GLN A 55 7.77 -10.65 15.25
N ILE A 56 7.33 -11.87 15.03
CA ILE A 56 6.43 -12.61 15.92
C ILE A 56 7.09 -13.86 16.51
N ASP A 57 6.50 -14.34 17.61
CA ASP A 57 6.78 -15.65 18.17
C ASP A 57 5.77 -16.65 17.56
N SER A 58 6.25 -17.50 16.65
CA SER A 58 5.42 -18.46 15.93
C SER A 58 4.81 -19.57 16.82
N GLU A 59 5.28 -19.71 18.05
CA GLU A 59 4.70 -20.66 19.01
C GLU A 59 3.44 -20.07 19.69
N LYS A 60 3.34 -18.72 19.74
CA LYS A 60 2.24 -18.01 20.39
C LYS A 60 1.21 -17.46 19.40
N THR A 61 1.62 -17.15 18.17
CA THR A 61 0.79 -16.49 17.18
C THR A 61 0.41 -17.46 16.06
N GLU A 62 -0.88 -17.77 15.88
CA GLU A 62 -1.36 -18.53 14.72
C GLU A 62 -1.36 -17.64 13.47
N ILE A 63 -0.90 -18.18 12.34
CA ILE A 63 -0.99 -17.50 11.05
C ILE A 63 -1.99 -18.22 10.17
N SER A 64 -2.97 -17.48 9.67
CA SER A 64 -3.95 -17.96 8.71
C SER A 64 -3.86 -17.20 7.41
N SER A 65 -3.88 -17.91 6.29
CA SER A 65 -3.88 -17.33 4.95
C SER A 65 -5.25 -17.48 4.29
N PHE A 66 -5.57 -16.55 3.38
CA PHE A 66 -6.74 -16.65 2.51
C PHE A 66 -6.39 -16.23 1.09
N SER A 67 -7.04 -16.84 0.10
CA SER A 67 -6.92 -16.40 -1.29
C SER A 67 -7.91 -15.27 -1.56
N PHE A 68 -7.43 -14.20 -2.20
CA PHE A 68 -8.32 -13.10 -2.60
C PHE A 68 -9.37 -13.59 -3.60
N PRO A 69 -10.66 -13.29 -3.37
CA PRO A 69 -11.70 -13.58 -4.35
C PRO A 69 -11.42 -12.83 -5.67
N GLU A 70 -11.91 -13.38 -6.77
CA GLU A 70 -11.75 -12.77 -8.07
C GLU A 70 -12.57 -11.48 -8.13
N ARG A 71 -11.93 -10.38 -8.54
CA ARG A 71 -12.60 -9.09 -8.67
C ARG A 71 -13.28 -9.03 -10.05
N LYS A 72 -14.60 -9.13 -10.06
CA LYS A 72 -15.41 -8.93 -11.26
C LYS A 72 -15.48 -7.44 -11.56
N VAL A 73 -14.61 -6.95 -12.44
CA VAL A 73 -14.62 -5.55 -12.87
C VAL A 73 -15.38 -5.46 -14.18
N SER A 74 -16.57 -4.85 -14.15
CA SER A 74 -17.29 -4.44 -15.35
C SER A 74 -17.56 -2.94 -15.27
N GLU A 75 -17.14 -2.17 -16.26
CA GLU A 75 -17.65 -0.82 -16.46
C GLU A 75 -19.14 -0.91 -16.85
N PRO A 76 -20.02 -0.02 -16.33
CA PRO A 76 -19.80 1.18 -15.55
C PRO A 76 -19.85 1.00 -14.01
N PHE A 77 -20.00 -0.22 -13.49
CA PHE A 77 -20.28 -0.53 -12.08
C PHE A 77 -19.01 -0.76 -11.23
N TYR A 78 -17.92 -0.09 -11.56
CA TYR A 78 -16.63 -0.26 -10.86
C TYR A 78 -16.73 -0.12 -9.33
N LYS A 79 -17.48 0.90 -8.83
CA LYS A 79 -17.61 1.13 -7.38
C LYS A 79 -18.37 0.01 -6.68
N ASP A 80 -19.42 -0.50 -7.29
CA ASP A 80 -20.26 -1.58 -6.74
C ASP A 80 -19.46 -2.89 -6.71
N ALA A 81 -18.75 -3.21 -7.80
CA ALA A 81 -17.84 -4.37 -7.85
C ALA A 81 -16.74 -4.33 -6.79
N VAL A 82 -16.25 -3.12 -6.42
CA VAL A 82 -15.30 -2.95 -5.31
C VAL A 82 -15.96 -3.20 -3.97
N LEU A 83 -17.19 -2.71 -3.76
CA LEU A 83 -17.92 -2.89 -2.50
C LEU A 83 -18.30 -4.35 -2.26
N ASP A 84 -18.67 -5.08 -3.32
CA ASP A 84 -18.95 -6.51 -3.25
C ASP A 84 -17.67 -7.31 -2.94
N TRP A 85 -16.57 -7.01 -3.62
CA TRP A 85 -15.28 -7.60 -3.36
C TRP A 85 -14.79 -7.37 -1.92
N HIS A 86 -15.02 -6.16 -1.34
CA HIS A 86 -14.75 -5.90 0.08
C HIS A 86 -15.60 -6.77 1.00
N SER A 87 -16.86 -7.01 0.61
CA SER A 87 -17.77 -7.84 1.39
C SER A 87 -17.35 -9.31 1.39
N ASP A 88 -16.91 -9.81 0.24
CA ASP A 88 -16.39 -11.18 0.10
C ASP A 88 -15.14 -11.40 0.95
N ILE A 89 -14.18 -10.46 0.92
CA ILE A 89 -12.99 -10.53 1.79
C ILE A 89 -13.40 -10.45 3.27
N ALA A 90 -14.33 -9.57 3.63
CA ALA A 90 -14.79 -9.47 5.01
C ALA A 90 -15.42 -10.77 5.51
N ASN A 91 -16.18 -11.47 4.66
CA ASN A 91 -16.74 -12.78 4.99
C ASN A 91 -15.63 -13.82 5.26
N LEU A 92 -14.62 -13.88 4.39
CA LEU A 92 -13.47 -14.76 4.59
C LEU A 92 -12.74 -14.50 5.92
N TRP A 93 -12.53 -13.22 6.27
CA TRP A 93 -11.92 -12.87 7.55
C TRP A 93 -12.79 -13.25 8.73
N VAL A 94 -14.10 -13.04 8.66
CA VAL A 94 -15.06 -13.45 9.69
C VAL A 94 -14.98 -14.98 9.91
N ASP A 95 -14.98 -15.77 8.84
CA ASP A 95 -14.93 -17.23 8.93
C ASP A 95 -13.62 -17.70 9.58
N ILE A 96 -12.49 -17.10 9.21
CA ILE A 96 -11.18 -17.40 9.82
C ILE A 96 -11.20 -17.06 11.31
N ILE A 97 -11.66 -15.86 11.67
CA ILE A 97 -11.72 -15.40 13.06
C ILE A 97 -12.63 -16.29 13.88
N LEU A 98 -13.84 -16.59 13.41
CA LEU A 98 -14.79 -17.45 14.12
C LEU A 98 -14.25 -18.88 14.30
N LYS A 99 -13.54 -19.40 13.29
CA LYS A 99 -12.88 -20.71 13.38
C LYS A 99 -11.77 -20.70 14.45
N PHE A 100 -10.98 -19.64 14.52
CA PHE A 100 -9.95 -19.47 15.54
C PHE A 100 -10.57 -19.37 16.93
N LEU A 101 -11.60 -18.54 17.11
CA LEU A 101 -12.28 -18.33 18.40
C LEU A 101 -12.95 -19.59 18.95
N LYS A 102 -13.43 -20.50 18.09
CA LYS A 102 -13.99 -21.81 18.51
C LYS A 102 -12.96 -22.73 19.14
N LYS A 103 -11.67 -22.57 18.79
CA LYS A 103 -10.57 -23.38 19.34
C LYS A 103 -9.91 -22.73 20.56
N ASN A 104 -9.98 -21.39 20.67
CA ASN A 104 -9.24 -20.61 21.64
C ASN A 104 -10.21 -19.76 22.49
N PHE A 105 -10.43 -20.15 23.74
CA PHE A 105 -11.38 -19.50 24.66
C PHE A 105 -10.70 -18.43 25.53
N ASN A 106 -10.10 -17.40 24.90
CA ASN A 106 -9.49 -16.29 25.64
C ASN A 106 -10.51 -15.22 26.01
N LYS A 107 -10.28 -14.51 27.15
CA LYS A 107 -11.11 -13.34 27.52
C LYS A 107 -11.00 -12.21 26.49
N GLU A 108 -9.83 -12.04 25.90
CA GLU A 108 -9.52 -11.08 24.85
C GLU A 108 -8.68 -11.78 23.78
N THR A 109 -8.98 -11.52 22.52
CA THR A 109 -8.25 -12.03 21.34
C THR A 109 -7.84 -10.89 20.44
N ILE A 110 -6.56 -10.84 20.05
CA ILE A 110 -5.99 -9.81 19.19
C ILE A 110 -5.71 -10.41 17.82
N ILE A 111 -6.32 -9.82 16.80
CA ILE A 111 -6.20 -10.23 15.39
C ILE A 111 -5.37 -9.19 14.65
N GLY A 112 -4.27 -9.58 14.02
CA GLY A 112 -3.41 -8.71 13.21
C GLY A 112 -3.67 -8.88 11.71
N ILE A 113 -3.78 -7.77 11.00
CA ILE A 113 -3.85 -7.72 9.54
C ILE A 113 -2.69 -6.83 9.06
N PRO A 114 -1.57 -7.42 8.59
CA PRO A 114 -0.46 -6.64 8.03
C PRO A 114 -0.88 -5.94 6.73
N VAL A 115 -0.54 -4.65 6.60
CA VAL A 115 -0.89 -3.80 5.44
C VAL A 115 0.38 -3.18 4.87
N TRP A 116 0.54 -3.22 3.55
CA TRP A 116 1.64 -2.54 2.87
C TRP A 116 1.57 -1.03 3.06
N GLY A 117 2.71 -0.40 3.35
CA GLY A 117 2.79 1.02 3.62
C GLY A 117 2.03 1.40 4.88
N ASP A 118 1.10 2.33 4.73
CA ASP A 118 0.20 2.82 5.78
C ASP A 118 -1.26 2.47 5.44
N PRO A 119 -2.03 1.90 6.37
CA PRO A 119 -3.42 1.49 6.11
C PRO A 119 -4.38 2.65 5.80
N SER A 120 -4.01 3.89 6.06
CA SER A 120 -4.84 5.08 5.77
C SER A 120 -4.74 5.56 4.32
N LEU A 121 -3.69 5.16 3.57
CA LEU A 121 -3.38 5.73 2.26
C LEU A 121 -3.62 4.73 1.13
N TYR A 122 -4.65 4.95 0.30
CA TYR A 122 -5.04 4.15 -0.87
C TYR A 122 -5.12 2.64 -0.60
N ASP A 123 -5.53 2.26 0.60
CA ASP A 123 -5.77 0.89 1.02
C ASP A 123 -7.25 0.62 1.32
N SER A 124 -7.70 -0.61 1.10
CA SER A 124 -9.08 -1.02 1.33
C SER A 124 -9.30 -1.70 2.68
N THR A 125 -8.24 -2.02 3.39
CA THR A 125 -8.25 -2.87 4.58
C THR A 125 -9.11 -2.28 5.70
N LEU A 126 -9.07 -0.94 5.88
CA LEU A 126 -9.93 -0.26 6.86
C LEU A 126 -11.43 -0.47 6.56
N ARG A 127 -11.85 -0.33 5.31
CA ARG A 127 -13.25 -0.53 4.89
C ARG A 127 -13.68 -1.98 5.06
N ILE A 128 -12.79 -2.92 4.79
CA ILE A 128 -13.01 -4.35 5.00
C ILE A 128 -13.11 -4.65 6.51
N GLY A 129 -12.17 -4.14 7.30
CA GLY A 129 -12.13 -4.28 8.76
C GLY A 129 -13.40 -3.76 9.43
N GLU A 130 -13.96 -2.64 8.98
CA GLU A 130 -15.24 -2.11 9.47
C GLU A 130 -16.42 -3.05 9.17
N LYS A 131 -16.44 -3.73 8.01
CA LYS A 131 -17.44 -4.75 7.71
C LYS A 131 -17.30 -5.97 8.64
N VAL A 132 -16.07 -6.40 8.93
CA VAL A 132 -15.78 -7.48 9.88
C VAL A 132 -16.23 -7.10 11.28
N ARG A 133 -15.86 -5.91 11.76
CA ARG A 133 -16.25 -5.39 13.08
C ARG A 133 -17.77 -5.42 13.30
N LYS A 134 -18.54 -5.10 12.27
CA LYS A 134 -20.01 -5.14 12.34
C LYS A 134 -20.60 -6.56 12.44
N LYS A 135 -19.84 -7.58 12.04
CA LYS A 135 -20.29 -8.99 12.03
C LYS A 135 -19.81 -9.79 13.24
N ILE A 136 -18.81 -9.28 13.97
CA ILE A 136 -18.28 -9.94 15.17
C ILE A 136 -18.68 -9.11 16.40
N GLU A 137 -19.49 -9.70 17.25
CA GLU A 137 -19.92 -9.07 18.50
C GLU A 137 -18.73 -8.77 19.42
N ASN A 138 -18.85 -7.68 20.18
CA ASN A 138 -17.82 -7.21 21.11
C ASN A 138 -16.43 -7.03 20.46
N SER A 139 -16.39 -6.64 19.18
CA SER A 139 -15.16 -6.37 18.47
C SER A 139 -14.85 -4.88 18.38
N SER A 140 -13.55 -4.56 18.34
CA SER A 140 -13.03 -3.23 18.07
C SER A 140 -12.04 -3.27 16.91
N LEU A 141 -11.90 -2.14 16.20
CA LEU A 141 -10.96 -1.98 15.10
C LEU A 141 -9.99 -0.86 15.47
N GLN A 142 -8.69 -1.13 15.32
CA GLN A 142 -7.60 -0.18 15.52
C GLN A 142 -6.70 -0.17 14.29
N MET A 143 -6.17 0.98 13.93
CA MET A 143 -5.18 1.16 12.87
C MET A 143 -3.85 1.56 13.49
N ILE A 144 -2.78 0.88 13.09
CA ILE A 144 -1.40 1.19 13.46
C ILE A 144 -0.71 1.75 12.22
N SER A 145 -0.16 2.94 12.34
CA SER A 145 0.47 3.64 11.23
C SER A 145 1.73 2.95 10.72
N GLY A 146 1.96 3.08 9.43
CA GLY A 146 3.17 2.60 8.75
C GLY A 146 3.82 3.66 7.89
N ILE A 147 5.04 3.41 7.42
CA ILE A 147 5.73 4.31 6.51
C ILE A 147 5.19 4.11 5.09
N SER A 148 4.61 5.16 4.51
CA SER A 148 4.01 5.11 3.17
C SER A 148 5.01 5.40 2.05
N SER A 149 4.69 4.97 0.82
CA SER A 149 5.57 5.13 -0.35
C SER A 149 5.92 6.58 -0.70
N PRO A 150 5.06 7.61 -0.56
CA PRO A 150 5.47 8.99 -0.77
C PRO A 150 6.61 9.43 0.15
N HIS A 151 6.60 9.00 1.42
CA HIS A 151 7.66 9.34 2.38
C HIS A 151 8.97 8.63 2.05
N VAL A 152 8.90 7.35 1.65
CA VAL A 152 10.11 6.62 1.26
C VAL A 152 10.69 7.20 -0.02
N LEU A 153 9.87 7.56 -1.01
CA LEU A 153 10.35 8.21 -2.23
C LEU A 153 11.12 9.50 -1.92
N ALA A 154 10.54 10.38 -1.10
CA ALA A 154 11.19 11.63 -0.70
C ALA A 154 12.51 11.39 0.04
N SER A 155 12.54 10.39 0.92
CA SER A 155 13.74 9.98 1.65
C SER A 155 14.82 9.41 0.73
N SER A 156 14.46 8.53 -0.21
CA SER A 156 15.41 7.90 -1.14
C SER A 156 16.11 8.91 -2.04
N PHE A 157 15.43 10.00 -2.41
CA PHE A 157 16.02 11.09 -3.17
C PHE A 157 16.65 12.20 -2.29
N GLY A 158 16.44 12.17 -0.97
CA GLY A 158 16.92 13.25 -0.08
C GLY A 158 16.24 14.58 -0.34
N ILE A 159 14.97 14.59 -0.76
CA ILE A 159 14.22 15.80 -1.13
C ILE A 159 13.10 16.11 -0.14
N PRO A 160 12.70 17.37 0.00
CA PRO A 160 11.55 17.74 0.80
C PRO A 160 10.25 17.17 0.21
N PHE A 161 9.31 16.81 1.08
CA PHE A 161 8.00 16.33 0.67
C PHE A 161 7.19 17.41 -0.05
N ASN A 162 7.28 18.65 0.42
CA ASN A 162 6.54 19.81 -0.06
C ASN A 162 7.46 21.04 -0.20
N LYS A 163 7.06 22.01 -1.01
CA LYS A 163 7.63 23.36 -0.98
C LYS A 163 7.19 24.08 0.29
N ILE A 164 7.97 25.07 0.73
CA ILE A 164 7.68 25.83 1.95
C ILE A 164 6.30 26.48 1.85
N GLY A 165 5.40 26.10 2.75
CA GLY A 165 4.05 26.65 2.85
C GLY A 165 3.08 26.29 1.70
N GLU A 166 3.50 25.47 0.73
CA GLU A 166 2.64 25.10 -0.39
C GLU A 166 1.91 23.77 -0.17
N PRO A 167 0.71 23.62 -0.75
CA PRO A 167 -0.05 22.40 -0.69
C PRO A 167 0.60 21.29 -1.55
N VAL A 168 0.41 20.04 -1.12
CA VAL A 168 0.79 18.84 -1.86
C VAL A 168 -0.44 18.01 -2.13
N MET A 169 -0.59 17.53 -3.36
CA MET A 169 -1.64 16.57 -3.68
C MET A 169 -1.08 15.16 -3.82
N ILE A 170 -1.72 14.20 -3.16
CA ILE A 170 -1.50 12.78 -3.42
C ILE A 170 -2.66 12.26 -4.25
N THR A 171 -2.38 11.69 -5.41
CA THR A 171 -3.40 11.26 -6.38
C THR A 171 -3.04 9.90 -7.01
N THR A 172 -3.89 9.41 -7.91
CA THR A 172 -3.65 8.16 -8.66
C THR A 172 -3.40 8.46 -10.14
N GLY A 173 -2.65 7.58 -10.82
CA GLY A 173 -2.41 7.71 -12.25
C GLY A 173 -3.69 7.86 -13.06
N ARG A 174 -4.76 7.09 -12.71
CA ARG A 174 -6.07 7.24 -13.35
C ARG A 174 -6.62 8.66 -13.25
N LYS A 175 -6.56 9.26 -12.05
CA LYS A 175 -7.07 10.63 -11.85
C LYS A 175 -6.22 11.67 -12.56
N LEU A 176 -4.92 11.45 -12.63
CA LEU A 176 -4.04 12.31 -13.41
C LEU A 176 -4.37 12.25 -14.91
N ARG A 177 -4.64 11.07 -15.47
CA ARG A 177 -5.07 10.90 -16.88
C ARG A 177 -6.43 11.55 -17.15
N GLU A 178 -7.39 11.40 -16.24
CA GLU A 178 -8.74 11.92 -16.42
C GLU A 178 -8.79 13.46 -16.33
N ASN A 179 -7.99 14.07 -15.47
CA ASN A 179 -8.15 15.47 -15.08
C ASN A 179 -6.95 16.36 -15.46
N GLY A 180 -5.83 15.80 -15.93
CA GLY A 180 -4.57 16.52 -16.16
C GLY A 180 -3.93 17.01 -14.85
N TRP A 181 -3.09 18.03 -14.98
CA TRP A 181 -2.44 18.68 -13.84
C TRP A 181 -3.45 19.39 -12.94
N PRO A 182 -3.40 19.21 -11.60
CA PRO A 182 -4.36 19.84 -10.71
C PRO A 182 -4.10 21.34 -10.54
N LYS A 183 -5.17 22.14 -10.62
CA LYS A 183 -5.09 23.60 -10.45
C LYS A 183 -4.71 23.97 -9.02
N GLY A 184 -3.84 24.98 -8.88
CA GLY A 184 -3.46 25.54 -7.58
C GLY A 184 -2.52 24.64 -6.75
N VAL A 185 -1.88 23.67 -7.36
CA VAL A 185 -0.93 22.77 -6.71
C VAL A 185 0.35 22.72 -7.56
N SER A 186 1.49 22.93 -6.92
CA SER A 186 2.81 22.87 -7.58
C SER A 186 3.52 21.53 -7.38
N THR A 187 3.02 20.68 -6.49
CA THR A 187 3.64 19.38 -6.13
C THR A 187 2.59 18.29 -6.02
N ILE A 188 2.80 17.19 -6.76
CA ILE A 188 1.95 16.00 -6.69
C ILE A 188 2.77 14.73 -6.45
N PHE A 189 2.21 13.81 -5.66
CA PHE A 189 2.64 12.41 -5.63
C PHE A 189 1.59 11.56 -6.33
N VAL A 190 2.02 10.67 -7.21
CA VAL A 190 1.13 9.84 -8.00
C VAL A 190 1.40 8.37 -7.72
N MET A 191 0.38 7.69 -7.23
CA MET A 191 0.39 6.27 -6.87
C MET A 191 -0.52 5.47 -7.82
N LEU A 192 -0.35 4.15 -7.82
CA LEU A 192 -1.24 3.23 -8.54
C LEU A 192 -1.36 3.58 -10.04
N ASP A 193 -0.25 3.95 -10.67
CA ASP A 193 -0.21 4.30 -12.08
C ASP A 193 0.28 3.12 -12.93
N GLY A 194 -0.68 2.43 -13.57
CA GLY A 194 -0.38 1.33 -14.48
C GLY A 194 0.20 1.76 -15.84
N ASP A 195 -0.04 3.01 -16.25
CA ASP A 195 0.04 3.45 -17.64
C ASP A 195 0.99 4.65 -17.87
N CYS A 196 1.83 4.98 -16.88
CA CYS A 196 2.77 6.11 -16.98
C CYS A 196 2.06 7.44 -17.33
N SER A 197 1.04 7.80 -16.56
CA SER A 197 0.17 8.96 -16.82
C SER A 197 0.92 10.29 -16.94
N PHE A 198 2.13 10.38 -16.39
CA PHE A 198 3.03 11.52 -16.54
C PHE A 198 3.45 11.79 -17.99
N ALA A 199 3.39 10.77 -18.88
CA ALA A 199 3.83 10.91 -20.28
C ALA A 199 3.02 11.91 -21.09
N ASN A 200 1.75 12.13 -20.69
CA ASN A 200 0.78 12.98 -21.38
C ASN A 200 0.60 14.35 -20.69
N LEU A 201 1.46 14.74 -19.78
CA LEU A 201 1.43 16.06 -19.18
C LEU A 201 2.14 17.08 -20.09
N ASP A 202 1.47 18.17 -20.39
CA ASP A 202 1.95 19.24 -21.27
C ASP A 202 2.34 20.52 -20.52
N GLU A 203 2.28 20.50 -19.17
CA GLU A 203 2.67 21.64 -18.33
C GLU A 203 4.18 21.90 -18.43
N PRO A 204 4.60 23.16 -18.55
CA PRO A 204 6.01 23.50 -18.62
C PRO A 204 6.72 23.33 -17.27
N ASN A 205 8.02 23.16 -17.32
CA ASN A 205 8.90 23.17 -16.16
C ASN A 205 8.54 22.11 -15.10
N LEU A 206 8.11 20.93 -15.52
CA LEU A 206 7.89 19.81 -14.64
C LEU A 206 9.21 19.03 -14.40
N TYR A 207 9.46 18.72 -13.13
CA TYR A 207 10.54 17.82 -12.71
C TYR A 207 9.94 16.58 -12.06
N ILE A 208 10.42 15.40 -12.40
CA ILE A 208 9.95 14.11 -11.90
C ILE A 208 11.01 13.39 -11.09
N TRP A 209 10.60 12.84 -9.95
CA TRP A 209 11.33 11.84 -9.17
C TRP A 209 10.52 10.55 -9.20
N TRP A 210 11.02 9.54 -9.89
CA TRP A 210 10.38 8.26 -10.04
C TRP A 210 11.15 7.18 -9.29
N GLY A 211 10.44 6.35 -8.53
CA GLY A 211 11.04 5.24 -7.79
C GLY A 211 10.22 3.96 -7.90
N ALA A 212 10.92 2.85 -8.12
CA ALA A 212 10.35 1.52 -8.13
C ALA A 212 10.98 0.65 -7.05
N TYR A 213 10.21 -0.29 -6.50
CA TYR A 213 10.63 -1.23 -5.45
C TYR A 213 11.26 -0.54 -4.23
N LEU A 214 10.74 0.61 -3.86
CA LEU A 214 11.26 1.43 -2.77
C LEU A 214 11.43 0.62 -1.48
N GLY A 215 12.60 0.76 -0.86
CA GLY A 215 12.98 0.07 0.36
C GLY A 215 13.45 -1.38 0.17
N LEU A 216 13.41 -1.93 -1.04
CA LEU A 216 13.94 -3.26 -1.35
C LEU A 216 15.38 -3.17 -1.91
N ASP A 217 16.14 -4.26 -1.85
CA ASP A 217 17.52 -4.32 -2.38
C ASP A 217 17.61 -3.95 -3.86
N ARG A 218 16.52 -4.07 -4.60
CA ARG A 218 16.39 -3.70 -6.01
C ARG A 218 15.76 -2.33 -6.24
N GLU A 219 15.74 -1.48 -5.21
CA GLU A 219 15.30 -0.10 -5.35
C GLU A 219 15.93 0.55 -6.57
N THR A 220 15.09 1.16 -7.39
CA THR A 220 15.52 1.78 -8.64
C THR A 220 14.92 3.18 -8.70
N LEU A 221 15.80 4.17 -8.84
CA LEU A 221 15.46 5.59 -8.82
C LEU A 221 15.87 6.24 -10.14
N LEU A 222 15.04 7.18 -10.62
CA LEU A 222 15.35 8.00 -11.79
C LEU A 222 14.68 9.37 -11.61
N GLU A 223 15.40 10.46 -11.91
CA GLU A 223 14.91 11.83 -11.80
C GLU A 223 15.38 12.71 -12.95
N GLY A 224 14.71 13.82 -13.16
CA GLY A 224 15.07 14.82 -14.14
C GLY A 224 13.90 15.70 -14.58
N LYS A 225 14.16 16.63 -15.53
CA LYS A 225 13.08 17.32 -16.22
C LYS A 225 12.19 16.30 -16.90
N LEU A 226 10.87 16.46 -16.76
CA LEU A 226 9.92 15.46 -17.25
C LEU A 226 10.06 15.23 -18.76
N GLU A 227 10.22 16.30 -19.54
CA GLU A 227 10.38 16.24 -21.00
C GLU A 227 11.57 15.38 -21.44
N ASP A 228 12.67 15.42 -20.69
CA ASP A 228 13.91 14.69 -21.01
C ASP A 228 13.91 13.25 -20.47
N THR A 229 13.18 13.02 -19.39
CA THR A 229 13.32 11.80 -18.56
C THR A 229 12.17 10.81 -18.77
N LYS A 230 11.01 11.25 -19.21
CA LYS A 230 9.80 10.41 -19.30
C LYS A 230 9.99 9.13 -20.12
N ASN A 231 10.67 9.19 -21.25
CA ASN A 231 10.88 8.01 -22.10
C ASN A 231 11.82 7.00 -21.43
N ASN A 232 12.87 7.47 -20.77
CA ASN A 232 13.80 6.63 -20.02
C ASN A 232 13.08 5.90 -18.87
N ILE A 233 12.17 6.58 -18.17
CA ILE A 233 11.36 5.96 -17.10
C ILE A 233 10.46 4.86 -17.70
N ILE A 234 9.77 5.14 -18.81
CA ILE A 234 8.88 4.17 -19.46
C ILE A 234 9.64 2.90 -19.85
N GLU A 235 10.79 3.07 -20.51
CA GLU A 235 11.62 1.92 -20.92
C GLU A 235 12.15 1.14 -19.72
N LEU A 236 12.68 1.84 -18.70
CA LEU A 236 13.20 1.22 -17.50
C LEU A 236 12.10 0.44 -16.76
N ARG A 237 10.92 1.06 -16.60
CA ARG A 237 9.74 0.44 -16.00
C ARG A 237 9.33 -0.85 -16.72
N GLN A 238 9.31 -0.84 -18.05
CA GLN A 238 9.00 -2.03 -18.85
C GLN A 238 10.04 -3.13 -18.65
N LYS A 239 11.33 -2.79 -18.67
CA LYS A 239 12.45 -3.73 -18.42
C LYS A 239 12.34 -4.38 -17.04
N LEU A 240 12.09 -3.57 -16.00
CA LEU A 240 11.94 -4.05 -14.62
C LEU A 240 10.71 -4.96 -14.48
N ARG A 241 9.55 -4.55 -15.04
CA ARG A 241 8.34 -5.37 -15.01
C ARG A 241 8.52 -6.70 -15.72
N LYS A 242 9.21 -6.72 -16.86
CA LYS A 242 9.53 -7.96 -17.59
C LYS A 242 10.48 -8.85 -16.78
N LYS A 243 11.49 -8.26 -16.13
CA LYS A 243 12.49 -9.00 -15.34
C LYS A 243 11.90 -9.66 -14.10
N PHE A 244 11.02 -8.95 -13.38
CA PHE A 244 10.50 -9.39 -12.09
C PHE A 244 9.03 -9.83 -12.11
N GLY A 245 8.35 -9.80 -13.27
CA GLY A 245 6.94 -10.21 -13.42
C GLY A 245 5.91 -9.21 -12.86
N TRP A 246 6.32 -8.24 -12.05
CA TRP A 246 5.49 -7.20 -11.46
C TRP A 246 6.30 -5.91 -11.28
N ILE A 247 5.63 -4.80 -11.01
CA ILE A 247 6.27 -3.56 -10.59
C ILE A 247 5.39 -2.84 -9.57
N MET A 248 6.04 -2.22 -8.59
CA MET A 248 5.44 -1.31 -7.63
C MET A 248 6.26 -0.03 -7.67
N ASP A 249 5.69 0.99 -8.25
CA ASP A 249 6.32 2.28 -8.49
C ASP A 249 5.43 3.45 -8.06
N ILE A 250 6.08 4.56 -7.82
CA ILE A 250 5.48 5.84 -7.43
C ILE A 250 6.36 6.95 -7.99
N TYR A 251 5.79 8.12 -8.19
CA TYR A 251 6.57 9.29 -8.55
C TYR A 251 6.03 10.57 -7.90
N LYS A 252 6.93 11.52 -7.67
CA LYS A 252 6.65 12.91 -7.35
C LYS A 252 6.87 13.73 -8.61
N ILE A 253 5.97 14.65 -8.91
CA ILE A 253 6.18 15.69 -9.93
C ILE A 253 6.02 17.04 -9.26
N GLN A 254 6.89 17.97 -9.62
CA GLN A 254 6.88 19.33 -9.11
C GLN A 254 7.12 20.32 -10.24
N GLN A 255 6.33 21.41 -10.26
CA GLN A 255 6.65 22.58 -11.08
C GLN A 255 7.86 23.28 -10.45
N ILE A 256 8.90 23.44 -11.24
CA ILE A 256 10.15 24.11 -10.83
C ILE A 256 10.28 25.45 -11.52
N THR A 257 10.94 26.39 -10.86
CA THR A 257 11.41 27.62 -11.46
C THR A 257 12.87 27.48 -11.87
N ASP A 258 13.34 28.29 -12.82
CA ASP A 258 14.75 28.24 -13.29
C ASP A 258 15.79 28.45 -12.18
N LYS A 259 15.36 28.89 -10.99
CA LYS A 259 16.22 29.07 -9.80
C LYS A 259 16.31 27.84 -8.90
N GLU A 260 15.50 26.79 -9.17
CA GLU A 260 15.40 25.57 -8.35
C GLU A 260 16.08 24.35 -9.00
N ILE A 261 16.73 24.57 -10.15
CA ILE A 261 17.51 23.55 -10.90
C ILE A 261 18.97 23.63 -10.48
#